data_89fa2b502b7ef7df8069122092b5ecc8
#
_entry.id   89fa2b502b7ef7df8069122092b5ecc8
#
_cell.length_a   1.000
_cell.length_b   1.000
_cell.length_c   1.000
_cell.angle_alpha   90.00
_cell.angle_beta   90.00
_cell.angle_gamma   90.00
#
_symmetry.space_group_name_H-M   'P 1'
#
loop_
_entity.id
_entity.type
_entity.pdbx_description
1 polymer ?
#
loop_
_entity_poly.entity_id
_entity_poly.type
_entity_poly.pdbx_seq_one_letter_code
_entity_poly.pdbx_strand_id
1 'polypeptide(L)'
;MEIIFTVNHNNLIAFSDLNSGQIFKMVNTDDVRTFGEDCLCMKTDTGDLVILAGTKYHCGMLCEPDCYLSDGSNTIMEKVPNAVIALT
;
A
#
# COMPACT_ATOMS: atom_id res chain seq x y z
N MET A 1 28.79 2.54 -7.64
CA MET A 1 27.56 3.37 -7.54
C MET A 1 26.51 2.62 -6.75
N GLU A 2 26.10 3.21 -5.68
CA GLU A 2 25.09 2.60 -4.85
C GLU A 2 23.72 2.91 -5.40
N ILE A 3 22.92 1.86 -5.55
CA ILE A 3 21.51 2.06 -5.76
C ILE A 3 20.90 2.16 -4.38
N ILE A 4 20.64 3.37 -3.98
CA ILE A 4 19.97 3.60 -2.73
C ILE A 4 18.47 3.56 -3.01
N PHE A 5 17.82 2.54 -2.48
CA PHE A 5 16.38 2.59 -2.36
C PHE A 5 16.07 3.58 -1.26
N THR A 6 16.04 4.82 -1.61
CA THR A 6 15.52 5.80 -0.69
C THR A 6 14.01 5.70 -0.73
N VAL A 7 13.46 5.20 0.38
CA VAL A 7 12.08 5.48 0.67
C VAL A 7 11.97 6.99 0.68
N ASN A 8 11.18 7.54 -0.21
CA ASN A 8 10.96 8.97 -0.24
C ASN A 8 10.15 9.34 1.00
N HIS A 9 10.81 9.91 2.00
CA HIS A 9 10.17 10.23 3.28
C HIS A 9 8.97 11.15 3.12
N ASN A 10 8.92 11.95 2.07
CA ASN A 10 7.78 12.81 1.78
C ASN A 10 6.53 12.03 1.39
N ASN A 11 6.68 10.76 1.01
CA ASN A 11 5.56 9.91 0.63
C ASN A 11 5.12 8.96 1.74
N LEU A 12 5.78 9.02 2.90
CA LEU A 12 5.36 8.20 4.04
C LEU A 12 4.16 8.83 4.72
N ILE A 13 3.14 8.03 4.96
CA ILE A 13 1.88 8.51 5.53
C ILE A 13 1.18 7.35 6.21
N ALA A 14 0.46 7.65 7.31
CA ALA A 14 -0.38 6.65 7.93
C ALA A 14 -1.56 6.30 7.01
N PHE A 15 -1.97 5.04 7.03
CA PHE A 15 -3.09 4.59 6.20
C PHE A 15 -4.33 5.47 6.41
N SER A 16 -4.61 5.83 7.68
CA SER A 16 -5.77 6.67 8.02
C SER A 16 -5.73 8.05 7.38
N ASP A 17 -4.54 8.56 7.06
CA ASP A 17 -4.36 9.88 6.45
C ASP A 17 -4.37 9.84 4.93
N LEU A 18 -4.40 8.65 4.33
CA LEU A 18 -4.54 8.53 2.89
C LEU A 18 -5.91 8.99 2.43
N ASN A 19 -5.95 9.65 1.29
CA ASN A 19 -7.20 10.00 0.64
C ASN A 19 -7.77 8.79 -0.10
N SER A 20 -9.08 8.74 -0.20
CA SER A 20 -9.76 7.73 -1.02
C SER A 20 -9.25 7.79 -2.46
N GLY A 21 -8.97 6.62 -3.03
CA GLY A 21 -8.43 6.51 -4.39
C GLY A 21 -6.92 6.59 -4.48
N GLN A 22 -6.23 6.87 -3.37
CA GLN A 22 -4.79 6.98 -3.36
C GLN A 22 -4.13 5.61 -3.42
N ILE A 23 -3.14 5.48 -4.31
CA ILE A 23 -2.36 4.25 -4.46
C ILE A 23 -1.17 4.30 -3.52
N PHE A 24 -0.88 3.17 -2.89
CA PHE A 24 0.20 3.05 -1.92
C PHE A 24 0.77 1.64 -1.93
N LYS A 25 1.91 1.49 -1.28
CA LYS A 25 2.52 0.18 -1.06
C LYS A 25 2.98 0.04 0.38
N MET A 26 3.24 -1.20 0.79
CA MET A 26 3.67 -1.51 2.15
C MET A 26 5.11 -1.10 2.36
N VAL A 27 5.41 -0.61 3.55
CA VAL A 27 6.76 -0.19 3.97
C VAL A 27 7.24 -1.01 5.16
N ASN A 28 6.35 -1.26 6.10
CA ASN A 28 6.64 -2.00 7.31
C ASN A 28 7.03 -3.44 6.97
N THR A 29 8.06 -3.95 7.61
CA THR A 29 8.57 -5.31 7.35
C THR A 29 7.48 -6.37 7.50
N ASP A 30 6.65 -6.27 8.52
CA ASP A 30 5.57 -7.23 8.75
C ASP A 30 4.53 -7.19 7.63
N ASP A 31 4.20 -6.00 7.16
CA ASP A 31 3.21 -5.83 6.09
C ASP A 31 3.77 -6.29 4.75
N VAL A 32 5.04 -6.00 4.48
CA VAL A 32 5.73 -6.47 3.28
C VAL A 32 5.76 -8.00 3.27
N ARG A 33 6.00 -8.62 4.44
CA ARG A 33 5.98 -10.07 4.55
C ARG A 33 4.60 -10.65 4.27
N THR A 34 3.56 -9.98 4.74
CA THR A 34 2.17 -10.42 4.56
C THR A 34 1.70 -10.24 3.13
N PHE A 35 1.94 -9.08 2.54
CA PHE A 35 1.38 -8.71 1.24
C PHE A 35 2.32 -8.93 0.06
N GLY A 36 3.63 -8.94 0.31
CA GLY A 36 4.65 -9.03 -0.73
C GLY A 36 5.22 -7.67 -1.10
N GLU A 37 6.45 -7.69 -1.60
CA GLU A 37 7.14 -6.45 -2.01
C GLU A 37 6.52 -5.81 -3.25
N ASP A 38 5.85 -6.61 -4.06
CA ASP A 38 5.24 -6.19 -5.32
C ASP A 38 3.79 -5.76 -5.18
N CYS A 39 3.27 -5.69 -3.95
CA CYS A 39 1.86 -5.39 -3.72
C CYS A 39 1.58 -3.90 -3.85
N LEU A 40 0.69 -3.55 -4.76
CA LEU A 40 0.12 -2.20 -4.87
C LEU A 40 -1.32 -2.23 -4.42
N CYS A 41 -1.70 -1.25 -3.62
CA CYS A 41 -3.03 -1.14 -3.06
C CYS A 41 -3.60 0.25 -3.28
N MET A 42 -4.91 0.36 -3.13
CA MET A 42 -5.61 1.63 -3.19
C MET A 42 -6.55 1.75 -2.00
N LYS A 43 -6.63 2.92 -1.42
CA LYS A 43 -7.59 3.18 -0.34
C LYS A 43 -8.98 3.38 -0.92
N THR A 44 -9.97 2.73 -0.32
CA THR A 44 -11.36 2.82 -0.75
C THR A 44 -12.10 3.93 -0.01
N ASP A 45 -13.28 4.29 -0.51
CA ASP A 45 -14.15 5.29 0.12
C ASP A 45 -14.61 4.89 1.52
N THR A 46 -14.63 3.59 1.79
CA THR A 46 -15.10 3.06 3.07
C THR A 46 -13.98 2.89 4.09
N GLY A 47 -12.75 3.29 3.75
CA GLY A 47 -11.61 3.19 4.66
C GLY A 47 -10.91 1.83 4.64
N ASP A 48 -11.22 1.01 3.65
CA ASP A 48 -10.55 -0.26 3.44
C ASP A 48 -9.43 -0.11 2.41
N LEU A 49 -8.75 -1.20 2.11
CA LEU A 49 -7.79 -1.23 1.01
C LEU A 49 -8.19 -2.30 0.01
N VAL A 50 -7.89 -2.06 -1.25
CA VAL A 50 -8.10 -3.03 -2.33
C VAL A 50 -6.75 -3.34 -2.98
N ILE A 51 -6.52 -4.61 -3.23
CA ILE A 51 -5.29 -5.07 -3.89
C ILE A 51 -5.40 -4.77 -5.39
N LEU A 52 -4.48 -4.00 -5.93
CA LEU A 52 -4.45 -3.67 -7.35
C LEU A 52 -3.52 -4.59 -8.12
N ALA A 53 -2.38 -4.93 -7.52
CA ALA A 53 -1.38 -5.80 -8.14
C ALA A 53 -0.55 -6.47 -7.05
N GLY A 54 -0.04 -7.64 -7.36
CA GLY A 54 0.80 -8.40 -6.45
C GLY A 54 0.68 -9.89 -6.73
N THR A 55 1.53 -10.68 -6.06
CA THR A 55 1.57 -12.13 -6.27
C THR A 55 0.99 -12.92 -5.11
N LYS A 56 0.95 -12.35 -3.90
CA LYS A 56 0.46 -13.08 -2.72
C LYS A 56 -1.06 -13.04 -2.56
N TYR A 57 -1.68 -11.95 -2.94
CA TYR A 57 -3.13 -11.79 -2.83
C TYR A 57 -3.72 -11.48 -4.19
N HIS A 58 -4.97 -11.85 -4.36
CA HIS A 58 -5.68 -11.62 -5.62
C HIS A 58 -5.94 -10.15 -5.86
N CYS A 59 -5.72 -9.71 -7.09
CA CYS A 59 -6.14 -8.40 -7.54
C CYS A 59 -7.65 -8.24 -7.32
N GLY A 60 -8.05 -7.10 -6.76
CA GLY A 60 -9.43 -6.82 -6.43
C GLY A 60 -9.87 -7.28 -5.04
N MET A 61 -9.00 -7.98 -4.31
CA MET A 61 -9.32 -8.39 -2.94
C MET A 61 -9.43 -7.18 -2.04
N LEU A 62 -10.52 -7.12 -1.27
CA LEU A 62 -10.78 -6.05 -0.32
C LEU A 62 -10.33 -6.48 1.07
N CYS A 63 -9.54 -5.65 1.73
CA CYS A 63 -8.97 -5.95 3.03
C CYS A 63 -9.30 -4.84 4.02
N GLU A 64 -9.70 -5.21 5.23
CA GLU A 64 -9.90 -4.27 6.32
C GLU A 64 -8.55 -3.99 7.00
N PRO A 65 -8.19 -2.70 7.23
CA PRO A 65 -6.89 -2.38 7.80
C PRO A 65 -6.67 -2.99 9.18
N ASP A 66 -7.69 -3.03 10.02
CA ASP A 66 -7.56 -3.55 11.38
C ASP A 66 -7.33 -5.06 11.41
N CYS A 67 -7.70 -5.77 10.35
CA CYS A 67 -7.54 -7.22 10.26
C CYS A 67 -6.23 -7.62 9.56
N TYR A 68 -5.74 -6.78 8.65
CA TYR A 68 -4.64 -7.17 7.75
C TYR A 68 -3.36 -6.40 7.97
N LEU A 69 -3.43 -5.15 8.44
CA LEU A 69 -2.25 -4.32 8.62
C LEU A 69 -1.69 -4.47 10.02
N SER A 70 -0.37 -4.40 10.15
CA SER A 70 0.33 -4.67 11.42
C SER A 70 -0.05 -3.69 12.54
N ASP A 71 -0.41 -2.46 12.19
CA ASP A 71 -0.83 -1.44 13.15
C ASP A 71 -2.17 -0.81 12.76
N GLY A 72 -3.03 -1.61 12.13
CA GLY A 72 -4.34 -1.15 11.69
C GLY A 72 -4.26 0.08 10.82
N SER A 73 -5.17 1.01 11.03
CA SER A 73 -5.19 2.27 10.25
C SER A 73 -4.05 3.22 10.58
N ASN A 74 -3.26 2.95 11.62
CA ASN A 74 -2.07 3.74 11.94
C ASN A 74 -0.82 3.26 11.22
N THR A 75 -0.90 2.17 10.47
CA THR A 75 0.23 1.60 9.75
C THR A 75 0.76 2.60 8.72
N ILE A 76 2.09 2.77 8.71
CA ILE A 76 2.73 3.69 7.77
C ILE A 76 2.82 3.04 6.39
N MET A 77 2.44 3.79 5.40
CA MET A 77 2.43 3.40 3.99
C MET A 77 3.30 4.34 3.19
N GLU A 78 3.69 3.91 2.00
CA GLU A 78 4.36 4.78 1.03
C GLU A 78 3.39 5.09 -0.10
N LYS A 79 3.06 6.37 -0.26
CA LYS A 79 2.23 6.81 -1.40
C LYS A 79 2.98 6.61 -2.70
N VAL A 80 2.25 6.22 -3.73
CA VAL A 80 2.79 6.09 -5.10
C VAL A 80 2.04 7.08 -5.98
N PRO A 81 2.40 8.38 -5.92
CA PRO A 81 1.59 9.45 -6.49
C PRO A 81 1.54 9.44 -8.01
N ASN A 82 2.51 8.81 -8.66
CA ASN A 82 2.59 8.77 -10.11
C ASN A 82 2.30 7.38 -10.67
N ALA A 83 1.64 6.54 -9.88
CA ALA A 83 1.30 5.21 -10.35
C ALA A 83 0.32 5.32 -11.50
N VAL A 84 0.71 4.76 -12.65
CA VAL A 84 -0.17 4.62 -13.79
C VAL A 84 -0.50 3.14 -13.90
N ILE A 85 -1.78 2.83 -13.70
CA ILE A 85 -2.24 1.49 -13.96
C ILE A 85 -2.53 1.41 -15.44
N ALA A 86 -1.63 0.77 -16.17
CA ALA A 86 -1.87 0.51 -17.58
C ALA A 86 -2.83 -0.65 -17.68
N LEU A 87 -4.06 -0.34 -18.03
CA LEU A 87 -5.02 -1.36 -18.39
C LEU A 87 -4.77 -1.72 -19.85
N THR A 88 -4.12 -2.83 -20.06
CA THR A 88 -3.96 -3.39 -21.39
C THR A 88 -4.97 -4.49 -21.61
#